data_becccfa6d0490408b53ce724f1c43841
#
_entry.id   becccfa6d0490408b53ce724f1c43841
#
_cell.length_a   1.000
_cell.length_b   1.000
_cell.length_c   1.000
_cell.angle_alpha   90.00
_cell.angle_beta   90.00
_cell.angle_gamma   90.00
#
_symmetry.space_group_name_H-M   'P 1'
#
loop_
_entity.id
_entity.type
_entity.pdbx_description
1 polymer ?
#
loop_
_entity_poly.entity_id
_entity_poly.type
_entity_poly.pdbx_seq_one_letter_code
_entity_poly.pdbx_strand_id
1 'polypeptide(L)'
;MSTLNERVGSAEMSGAFSPLRNRGYLEGPPRQVPGFASLHRMVEMLLAERVPANGRVLVHGAGGGLELRALAEAQSGWLFDGVDPSPDMLALAEETVGPYGARVLLHQGRIDAAPSGPFDAATSLLTFHFIPVDERRETLRQLHRRLKPGAPLALAHISFPQGEPERSQWIARHVAYGAPRGTDPTHLEAAREAIGTRLTILSPEEDEQMLREAGFDGISLFFAGLSFRGWIAYAT
;
A
#
# COMPACT_ATOMS: atom_id res chain seq x y z
N MET A 1 9.78 -34.99 8.47
CA MET A 1 9.48 -34.59 7.10
C MET A 1 8.55 -33.39 7.17
N SER A 2 9.07 -32.22 7.47
CA SER A 2 8.30 -30.97 7.46
C SER A 2 9.27 -29.79 7.51
N THR A 3 9.93 -29.44 6.40
CA THR A 3 10.79 -28.24 6.32
C THR A 3 11.03 -27.78 4.87
N LEU A 4 10.24 -28.22 3.90
CA LEU A 4 10.43 -27.87 2.50
C LEU A 4 9.38 -26.88 1.94
N ASN A 5 8.31 -26.57 2.66
CA ASN A 5 7.20 -25.77 2.13
C ASN A 5 7.25 -24.28 2.49
N GLU A 6 8.11 -23.86 3.44
CA GLU A 6 8.21 -22.45 3.84
C GLU A 6 9.19 -21.62 3.01
N ARG A 7 10.03 -22.25 2.17
CA ARG A 7 11.02 -21.55 1.34
C ARG A 7 10.57 -21.19 -0.07
N VAL A 8 9.45 -21.69 -0.53
CA VAL A 8 8.99 -21.48 -1.92
C VAL A 8 8.29 -20.14 -2.09
N GLY A 9 7.58 -19.65 -1.06
CA GLY A 9 6.82 -18.39 -1.16
C GLY A 9 7.68 -17.11 -1.18
N SER A 10 8.85 -17.11 -0.55
CA SER A 10 9.73 -15.94 -0.46
C SER A 10 10.70 -15.80 -1.64
N ALA A 11 11.04 -16.89 -2.31
CA ALA A 11 11.97 -16.89 -3.43
C ALA A 11 11.32 -16.47 -4.77
N GLU A 12 10.02 -16.72 -4.95
CA GLU A 12 9.32 -16.33 -6.19
C GLU A 12 8.98 -14.83 -6.25
N MET A 13 8.80 -14.16 -5.11
CA MET A 13 8.63 -12.69 -5.08
C MET A 13 9.96 -11.95 -5.29
N SER A 14 11.09 -12.49 -4.84
CA SER A 14 12.42 -11.89 -5.04
C SER A 14 12.87 -11.87 -6.51
N GLY A 15 12.45 -12.83 -7.34
CA GLY A 15 12.80 -12.88 -8.76
C GLY A 15 12.06 -11.89 -9.67
N ALA A 16 11.02 -11.23 -9.17
CA ALA A 16 10.22 -10.27 -9.95
C ALA A 16 10.82 -8.84 -9.95
N PHE A 17 11.73 -8.53 -9.04
CA PHE A 17 12.29 -7.20 -8.80
C PHE A 17 13.79 -7.15 -9.12
N SER A 18 14.14 -7.04 -10.40
CA SER A 18 15.52 -6.77 -10.86
C SER A 18 15.77 -5.25 -10.98
N PRO A 19 16.98 -4.72 -10.69
CA PRO A 19 17.29 -3.27 -10.76
C PRO A 19 16.92 -2.59 -12.08
N LEU A 20 17.04 -3.28 -13.20
CA LEU A 20 16.63 -2.77 -14.53
C LEU A 20 15.10 -2.73 -14.72
N ARG A 21 14.34 -3.55 -13.99
CA ARG A 21 12.87 -3.52 -13.93
C ARG A 21 12.35 -2.47 -12.97
N ASN A 22 13.13 -2.12 -11.94
CA ASN A 22 12.70 -1.21 -10.87
C ASN A 22 12.50 0.24 -11.35
N ARG A 23 13.25 0.72 -12.35
CA ARG A 23 12.99 2.04 -12.96
C ARG A 23 11.64 2.09 -13.67
N GLY A 24 11.21 1.01 -14.33
CA GLY A 24 9.86 0.87 -14.88
C GLY A 24 8.77 0.79 -13.82
N TYR A 25 9.11 0.40 -12.58
CA TYR A 25 8.16 0.37 -11.46
C TYR A 25 7.62 1.77 -11.13
N LEU A 26 8.45 2.81 -11.14
CA LEU A 26 8.01 4.17 -10.82
C LEU A 26 6.94 4.70 -11.78
N GLU A 27 6.86 4.15 -12.99
CA GLU A 27 5.85 4.52 -13.98
C GLU A 27 4.58 3.66 -13.90
N GLY A 28 4.65 2.48 -13.26
CA GLY A 28 3.54 1.52 -13.16
C GLY A 28 2.35 2.07 -12.37
N PRO A 29 2.51 2.37 -11.06
CA PRO A 29 1.42 2.86 -10.23
C PRO A 29 0.73 4.12 -10.79
N PRO A 30 1.44 5.16 -11.31
CA PRO A 30 0.80 6.30 -11.93
C PRO A 30 -0.09 5.98 -13.13
N ARG A 31 0.22 4.92 -13.89
CA ARG A 31 -0.59 4.47 -15.02
C ARG A 31 -1.76 3.58 -14.61
N GLN A 32 -1.59 2.78 -13.57
CA GLN A 32 -2.57 1.78 -13.14
C GLN A 32 -3.62 2.32 -12.18
N VAL A 33 -3.30 3.36 -11.41
CA VAL A 33 -4.18 3.92 -10.38
C VAL A 33 -4.80 5.21 -10.88
N PRO A 34 -6.12 5.26 -11.15
CA PRO A 34 -6.80 6.50 -11.52
C PRO A 34 -6.62 7.56 -10.43
N GLY A 35 -6.08 8.71 -10.80
CA GLY A 35 -5.86 9.80 -9.84
C GLY A 35 -4.71 9.57 -8.85
N PHE A 36 -3.68 8.81 -9.21
CA PHE A 36 -2.55 8.47 -8.34
C PHE A 36 -1.95 9.69 -7.60
N ALA A 37 -1.65 10.76 -8.32
CA ALA A 37 -1.13 11.99 -7.68
C ALA A 37 -2.16 12.64 -6.73
N SER A 38 -3.45 12.57 -7.09
CA SER A 38 -4.54 13.07 -6.23
C SER A 38 -4.70 12.24 -4.97
N LEU A 39 -4.48 10.92 -5.06
CA LEU A 39 -4.47 10.04 -3.89
C LEU A 39 -3.43 10.50 -2.86
N HIS A 40 -2.19 10.71 -3.27
CA HIS A 40 -1.13 11.18 -2.35
C HIS A 40 -1.46 12.56 -1.74
N ARG A 41 -1.99 13.49 -2.54
CA ARG A 41 -2.40 14.80 -2.05
C ARG A 41 -3.54 14.72 -1.03
N MET A 42 -4.55 13.88 -1.29
CA MET A 42 -5.65 13.69 -0.34
C MET A 42 -5.17 13.04 0.96
N VAL A 43 -4.28 12.05 0.87
CA VAL A 43 -3.66 11.44 2.05
C VAL A 43 -2.90 12.47 2.85
N GLU A 44 -2.03 13.26 2.23
CA GLU A 44 -1.28 14.34 2.88
C GLU A 44 -2.22 15.30 3.63
N MET A 45 -3.27 15.79 2.98
CA MET A 45 -4.24 16.72 3.58
C MET A 45 -4.94 16.10 4.80
N LEU A 46 -5.39 14.84 4.70
CA LEU A 46 -6.07 14.14 5.79
C LEU A 46 -5.15 13.89 6.99
N LEU A 47 -3.89 13.53 6.73
CA LEU A 47 -2.92 13.37 7.80
C LEU A 47 -2.59 14.70 8.47
N ALA A 48 -2.46 15.79 7.70
CA ALA A 48 -2.12 17.12 8.20
C ALA A 48 -3.19 17.73 9.13
N GLU A 49 -4.43 17.20 9.12
CA GLU A 49 -5.46 17.59 10.09
C GLU A 49 -5.08 17.25 11.54
N ARG A 50 -4.21 16.26 11.77
CA ARG A 50 -3.86 15.74 13.09
C ARG A 50 -2.37 15.61 13.36
N VAL A 51 -1.55 15.43 12.33
CA VAL A 51 -0.10 15.29 12.46
C VAL A 51 0.53 16.66 12.74
N PRO A 52 1.28 16.82 13.83
CA PRO A 52 1.95 18.09 14.12
C PRO A 52 3.05 18.40 13.10
N ALA A 53 3.49 19.66 13.05
CA ALA A 53 4.47 20.15 12.08
C ALA A 53 5.81 19.36 12.09
N ASN A 54 6.17 18.75 13.22
CA ASN A 54 7.35 17.88 13.37
C ASN A 54 6.94 16.43 13.64
N GLY A 55 5.80 15.98 13.10
CA GLY A 55 5.24 14.67 13.33
C GLY A 55 6.06 13.54 12.69
N ARG A 56 5.87 12.33 13.21
CA ARG A 56 6.51 11.12 12.72
C ARG A 56 5.48 10.19 12.09
N VAL A 57 5.69 9.82 10.83
CA VAL A 57 4.76 9.04 10.01
C VAL A 57 5.37 7.68 9.66
N LEU A 58 4.62 6.62 9.88
CA LEU A 58 4.97 5.27 9.45
C LEU A 58 4.36 4.98 8.08
N VAL A 59 5.20 4.60 7.10
CA VAL A 59 4.78 4.19 5.76
C VAL A 59 4.98 2.69 5.62
N HIS A 60 3.89 1.94 5.65
CA HIS A 60 3.88 0.49 5.49
C HIS A 60 3.73 0.09 4.02
N GLY A 61 4.68 -0.68 3.51
CA GLY A 61 4.81 -0.98 2.09
C GLY A 61 5.41 0.20 1.34
N ALA A 62 6.57 0.69 1.80
CA ALA A 62 7.25 1.87 1.24
C ALA A 62 7.56 1.74 -0.26
N GLY A 63 7.66 0.51 -0.77
CA GLY A 63 7.91 0.22 -2.18
C GLY A 63 9.08 1.04 -2.72
N GLY A 64 8.95 1.55 -3.94
CA GLY A 64 9.96 2.40 -4.58
C GLY A 64 9.97 3.87 -4.11
N GLY A 65 9.33 4.22 -2.99
CA GLY A 65 9.45 5.53 -2.34
C GLY A 65 8.58 6.65 -2.91
N LEU A 66 7.65 6.38 -3.85
CA LEU A 66 6.80 7.42 -4.46
C LEU A 66 5.93 8.15 -3.44
N GLU A 67 5.32 7.42 -2.51
CA GLU A 67 4.52 7.97 -1.43
C GLU A 67 5.39 8.78 -0.45
N LEU A 68 6.51 8.20 0.01
CA LEU A 68 7.48 8.87 0.88
C LEU A 68 7.94 10.20 0.29
N ARG A 69 8.29 10.21 -1.00
CA ARG A 69 8.70 11.43 -1.70
C ARG A 69 7.58 12.46 -1.71
N ALA A 70 6.35 12.07 -2.08
CA ALA A 70 5.22 12.98 -2.17
C ALA A 70 4.90 13.64 -0.83
N LEU A 71 4.87 12.85 0.26
CA LEU A 71 4.62 13.35 1.62
C LEU A 71 5.77 14.21 2.14
N ALA A 72 7.03 13.82 1.89
CA ALA A 72 8.21 14.57 2.34
C ALA A 72 8.40 15.89 1.59
N GLU A 73 7.96 15.97 0.34
CA GLU A 73 7.93 17.20 -0.44
C GLU A 73 6.87 18.17 0.09
N ALA A 74 5.67 17.67 0.40
CA ALA A 74 4.56 18.50 0.88
C ALA A 74 4.75 18.97 2.33
N GLN A 75 5.34 18.16 3.20
CA GLN A 75 5.47 18.40 4.64
C GLN A 75 6.94 18.47 5.07
N SER A 76 7.48 19.67 5.14
CA SER A 76 8.93 19.90 5.34
C SER A 76 9.43 19.51 6.74
N GLY A 77 8.57 19.42 7.75
CA GLY A 77 8.94 19.09 9.12
C GLY A 77 8.69 17.63 9.51
N TRP A 78 7.97 16.85 8.71
CA TRP A 78 7.66 15.46 9.07
C TRP A 78 8.89 14.55 8.91
N LEU A 79 8.96 13.56 9.80
CA LEU A 79 9.91 12.45 9.78
C LEU A 79 9.20 11.18 9.37
N PHE A 80 9.86 10.33 8.61
CA PHE A 80 9.26 9.12 8.04
C PHE A 80 10.05 7.88 8.40
N ASP A 81 9.32 6.81 8.74
CA ASP A 81 9.83 5.45 8.79
C ASP A 81 9.11 4.63 7.71
N GLY A 82 9.82 4.22 6.68
CA GLY A 82 9.31 3.37 5.61
C GLY A 82 9.69 1.91 5.85
N VAL A 83 8.74 0.97 5.77
CA VAL A 83 9.02 -0.46 5.87
C VAL A 83 8.57 -1.19 4.61
N ASP A 84 9.44 -2.04 4.06
CA ASP A 84 9.16 -2.88 2.89
C ASP A 84 10.00 -4.18 2.94
N PRO A 85 9.45 -5.35 2.59
CA PRO A 85 10.21 -6.60 2.61
C PRO A 85 11.25 -6.72 1.50
N SER A 86 11.13 -5.96 0.41
CA SER A 86 12.02 -6.04 -0.75
C SER A 86 13.22 -5.11 -0.62
N PRO A 87 14.45 -5.63 -0.53
CA PRO A 87 15.66 -4.80 -0.50
C PRO A 87 15.84 -3.99 -1.78
N ASP A 88 15.45 -4.53 -2.94
CA ASP A 88 15.51 -3.84 -4.22
C ASP A 88 14.56 -2.63 -4.26
N MET A 89 13.37 -2.77 -3.66
CA MET A 89 12.42 -1.67 -3.56
C MET A 89 12.91 -0.59 -2.60
N LEU A 90 13.54 -0.97 -1.49
CA LEU A 90 14.11 0.00 -0.56
C LEU A 90 15.30 0.75 -1.17
N ALA A 91 16.15 0.07 -1.95
CA ALA A 91 17.22 0.74 -2.71
C ALA A 91 16.66 1.78 -3.71
N LEU A 92 15.57 1.42 -4.41
CA LEU A 92 14.87 2.36 -5.29
C LEU A 92 14.21 3.50 -4.50
N ALA A 93 13.66 3.21 -3.32
CA ALA A 93 13.07 4.23 -2.45
C ALA A 93 14.12 5.25 -1.98
N GLU A 94 15.32 4.81 -1.62
CA GLU A 94 16.43 5.68 -1.25
C GLU A 94 16.80 6.65 -2.39
N GLU A 95 16.89 6.16 -3.64
CA GLU A 95 17.09 7.00 -4.83
C GLU A 95 15.90 7.97 -5.04
N THR A 96 14.66 7.49 -4.88
CA THR A 96 13.44 8.25 -5.17
C THR A 96 13.24 9.41 -4.19
N VAL A 97 13.47 9.17 -2.89
CA VAL A 97 13.32 10.21 -1.87
C VAL A 97 14.41 11.29 -1.99
N GLY A 98 15.57 10.94 -2.54
CA GLY A 98 16.62 11.88 -2.95
C GLY A 98 16.89 12.99 -1.92
N PRO A 99 16.52 14.26 -2.23
CA PRO A 99 16.80 15.41 -1.36
C PRO A 99 16.10 15.35 0.00
N TYR A 100 15.11 14.49 0.20
CA TYR A 100 14.37 14.33 1.46
C TYR A 100 14.94 13.21 2.35
N GLY A 101 15.97 12.48 1.90
CA GLY A 101 16.50 11.27 2.55
C GLY A 101 16.93 11.48 4.00
N ALA A 102 17.40 12.69 4.37
CA ALA A 102 17.74 13.01 5.76
C ALA A 102 16.57 12.89 6.76
N ARG A 103 15.32 12.84 6.26
CA ARG A 103 14.10 12.73 7.06
C ARG A 103 13.39 11.37 6.90
N VAL A 104 14.00 10.44 6.19
CA VAL A 104 13.42 9.13 5.86
C VAL A 104 14.34 8.03 6.37
N LEU A 105 13.83 7.16 7.21
CA LEU A 105 14.48 5.92 7.64
C LEU A 105 13.78 4.75 6.97
N LEU A 106 14.56 3.87 6.33
CA LEU A 106 14.04 2.70 5.63
C LEU A 106 14.38 1.42 6.41
N HIS A 107 13.40 0.55 6.60
CA HIS A 107 13.50 -0.69 7.35
C HIS A 107 13.14 -1.86 6.45
N GLN A 108 14.05 -2.82 6.29
CA GLN A 108 13.78 -4.02 5.52
C GLN A 108 13.01 -5.04 6.38
N GLY A 109 11.84 -5.43 5.90
CA GLY A 109 11.00 -6.45 6.52
C GLY A 109 9.52 -6.14 6.39
N ARG A 110 8.69 -6.93 7.08
CA ARG A 110 7.26 -6.69 7.22
C ARG A 110 7.01 -5.69 8.34
N ILE A 111 5.75 -5.50 8.73
CA ILE A 111 5.37 -4.51 9.76
C ILE A 111 6.08 -4.72 11.11
N ASP A 112 6.48 -5.93 11.44
CA ASP A 112 7.23 -6.27 12.65
C ASP A 112 8.66 -5.70 12.66
N ALA A 113 9.24 -5.43 11.50
CA ALA A 113 10.53 -4.75 11.36
C ALA A 113 10.44 -3.22 11.58
N ALA A 114 9.24 -2.64 11.54
CA ALA A 114 9.05 -1.23 11.82
C ALA A 114 9.29 -0.92 13.31
N PRO A 115 9.82 0.28 13.63
CA PRO A 115 9.95 0.72 15.03
C PRO A 115 8.61 0.66 15.77
N SER A 116 8.68 0.48 17.09
CA SER A 116 7.49 0.33 17.94
C SER A 116 6.62 1.59 18.04
N GLY A 117 7.12 2.73 17.59
CA GLY A 117 6.45 4.01 17.70
C GLY A 117 6.65 4.68 19.07
N PRO A 118 5.71 5.53 19.55
CA PRO A 118 4.43 5.83 18.89
C PRO A 118 4.57 6.82 17.71
N PHE A 119 3.77 6.61 16.67
CA PHE A 119 3.72 7.47 15.48
C PHE A 119 2.51 8.42 15.53
N ASP A 120 2.65 9.57 14.89
CA ASP A 120 1.57 10.56 14.75
C ASP A 120 0.58 10.19 13.63
N ALA A 121 1.00 9.37 12.67
CA ALA A 121 0.16 8.79 11.63
C ALA A 121 0.80 7.53 11.05
N ALA A 122 -0.01 6.75 10.33
CA ALA A 122 0.50 5.72 9.44
C ALA A 122 -0.22 5.75 8.10
N THR A 123 0.47 5.20 7.07
CA THR A 123 -0.12 4.97 5.76
C THR A 123 0.17 3.55 5.31
N SER A 124 -0.71 3.02 4.45
CA SER A 124 -0.45 1.81 3.68
C SER A 124 -1.16 1.91 2.34
N LEU A 125 -0.46 2.43 1.35
CA LEU A 125 -1.03 2.67 0.03
C LEU A 125 -0.56 1.59 -0.95
N LEU A 126 -1.52 1.02 -1.68
CA LEU A 126 -1.31 0.04 -2.75
C LEU A 126 -0.58 -1.24 -2.31
N THR A 127 -0.68 -1.60 -1.04
CA THR A 127 0.08 -2.71 -0.43
C THR A 127 -0.81 -3.88 -0.02
N PHE A 128 -1.97 -3.63 0.59
CA PHE A 128 -2.79 -4.65 1.23
C PHE A 128 -3.26 -5.76 0.30
N HIS A 129 -3.51 -5.48 -0.97
CA HIS A 129 -3.91 -6.51 -1.94
C HIS A 129 -2.82 -7.55 -2.24
N PHE A 130 -1.58 -7.37 -1.76
CA PHE A 130 -0.52 -8.38 -1.80
C PHE A 130 -0.44 -9.22 -0.52
N ILE A 131 -1.17 -8.85 0.54
CA ILE A 131 -1.09 -9.50 1.85
C ILE A 131 -2.23 -10.51 1.99
N PRO A 132 -1.96 -11.77 2.36
CA PRO A 132 -2.99 -12.77 2.69
C PRO A 132 -3.94 -12.27 3.78
N VAL A 133 -5.21 -12.71 3.75
CA VAL A 133 -6.26 -12.21 4.65
C VAL A 133 -5.88 -12.30 6.13
N ASP A 134 -5.33 -13.43 6.56
CA ASP A 134 -4.97 -13.65 7.97
C ASP A 134 -3.82 -12.74 8.40
N GLU A 135 -2.84 -12.51 7.51
CA GLU A 135 -1.73 -11.60 7.77
C GLU A 135 -2.19 -10.13 7.77
N ARG A 136 -3.23 -9.75 7.02
CA ARG A 136 -3.79 -8.39 7.03
C ARG A 136 -4.33 -8.01 8.41
N ARG A 137 -5.06 -8.91 9.06
CA ARG A 137 -5.59 -8.67 10.41
C ARG A 137 -4.48 -8.37 11.40
N GLU A 138 -3.41 -9.16 11.36
CA GLU A 138 -2.27 -8.91 12.24
C GLU A 138 -1.53 -7.63 11.85
N THR A 139 -1.35 -7.36 10.55
CA THR A 139 -0.74 -6.12 10.07
C THR A 139 -1.50 -4.89 10.57
N LEU A 140 -2.83 -4.88 10.50
CA LEU A 140 -3.66 -3.78 11.02
C LEU A 140 -3.52 -3.61 12.53
N ARG A 141 -3.50 -4.72 13.31
CA ARG A 141 -3.24 -4.66 14.76
C ARG A 141 -1.84 -4.12 15.07
N GLN A 142 -0.84 -4.49 14.29
CA GLN A 142 0.53 -4.00 14.44
C GLN A 142 0.65 -2.50 14.10
N LEU A 143 -0.06 -2.04 13.07
CA LEU A 143 -0.18 -0.61 12.75
C LEU A 143 -0.84 0.14 13.89
N HIS A 144 -1.99 -0.35 14.38
CA HIS A 144 -2.73 0.25 15.48
C HIS A 144 -1.86 0.42 16.75
N ARG A 145 -1.13 -0.64 17.17
CA ARG A 145 -0.27 -0.60 18.36
C ARG A 145 0.88 0.41 18.26
N ARG A 146 1.26 0.81 17.05
CA ARG A 146 2.34 1.77 16.78
C ARG A 146 1.87 3.21 16.70
N LEU A 147 0.57 3.43 16.65
CA LEU A 147 -0.03 4.75 16.55
C LEU A 147 -0.33 5.34 17.93
N LYS A 148 -0.27 6.65 18.02
CA LYS A 148 -0.81 7.38 19.19
C LYS A 148 -2.34 7.27 19.19
N PRO A 149 -2.99 7.32 20.35
CA PRO A 149 -4.45 7.44 20.40
C PRO A 149 -4.94 8.62 19.56
N GLY A 150 -5.94 8.39 18.71
CA GLY A 150 -6.49 9.37 17.78
C GLY A 150 -5.64 9.63 16.53
N ALA A 151 -4.50 8.96 16.35
CA ALA A 151 -3.67 9.11 15.17
C ALA A 151 -4.32 8.50 13.92
N PRO A 152 -4.23 9.17 12.75
CA PRO A 152 -4.82 8.68 11.51
C PRO A 152 -4.02 7.54 10.89
N LEU A 153 -4.75 6.58 10.31
CA LEU A 153 -4.28 5.61 9.33
C LEU A 153 -4.94 5.90 7.98
N ALA A 154 -4.17 6.20 6.96
CA ALA A 154 -4.65 6.22 5.59
C ALA A 154 -4.33 4.89 4.91
N LEU A 155 -5.37 4.19 4.46
CA LEU A 155 -5.27 2.89 3.79
C LEU A 155 -5.87 3.00 2.40
N ALA A 156 -5.16 2.55 1.34
CA ALA A 156 -5.74 2.47 0.00
C ALA A 156 -5.19 1.28 -0.78
N HIS A 157 -6.08 0.51 -1.39
CA HIS A 157 -5.72 -0.67 -2.18
C HIS A 157 -6.85 -1.10 -3.12
N ILE A 158 -6.65 -2.19 -3.85
CA ILE A 158 -7.70 -2.80 -4.70
C ILE A 158 -8.76 -3.41 -3.79
N SER A 159 -10.00 -2.94 -3.94
CA SER A 159 -11.16 -3.40 -3.18
C SER A 159 -12.43 -3.20 -4.00
N PHE A 160 -13.21 -4.26 -4.16
CA PHE A 160 -14.48 -4.25 -4.89
C PHE A 160 -15.34 -5.49 -4.53
N PRO A 161 -16.66 -5.50 -4.84
CA PRO A 161 -17.53 -6.63 -4.54
C PRO A 161 -16.99 -7.96 -5.06
N GLN A 162 -17.07 -9.02 -4.24
CA GLN A 162 -16.48 -10.33 -4.52
C GLN A 162 -17.49 -11.35 -5.07
N GLY A 163 -18.81 -11.04 -5.12
CA GLY A 163 -19.81 -11.87 -5.76
C GLY A 163 -19.70 -11.84 -7.30
N GLU A 164 -20.02 -12.96 -7.96
CA GLU A 164 -20.14 -12.98 -9.41
C GLU A 164 -21.54 -12.46 -9.84
N PRO A 165 -21.66 -11.72 -10.96
CA PRO A 165 -20.61 -11.45 -11.98
C PRO A 165 -19.74 -10.21 -11.68
N GLU A 166 -19.98 -9.46 -10.61
CA GLU A 166 -19.32 -8.19 -10.32
C GLU A 166 -17.81 -8.35 -10.18
N ARG A 167 -17.34 -9.40 -9.52
CA ARG A 167 -15.91 -9.67 -9.34
C ARG A 167 -15.19 -9.77 -10.68
N SER A 168 -15.68 -10.58 -11.59
CA SER A 168 -15.11 -10.73 -12.93
C SER A 168 -15.13 -9.42 -13.73
N GLN A 169 -16.20 -8.63 -13.61
CA GLN A 169 -16.32 -7.33 -14.27
C GLN A 169 -15.30 -6.32 -13.73
N TRP A 170 -15.10 -6.27 -12.41
CA TRP A 170 -14.13 -5.36 -11.80
C TRP A 170 -12.70 -5.72 -12.15
N ILE A 171 -12.35 -7.00 -12.19
CA ILE A 171 -11.03 -7.46 -12.67
C ILE A 171 -10.84 -7.04 -14.13
N ALA A 172 -11.82 -7.23 -14.99
CA ALA A 172 -11.75 -6.82 -16.40
C ALA A 172 -11.53 -5.31 -16.56
N ARG A 173 -12.26 -4.49 -15.77
CA ARG A 173 -12.12 -3.02 -15.76
C ARG A 173 -10.74 -2.59 -15.27
N HIS A 174 -10.23 -3.22 -14.21
CA HIS A 174 -8.90 -2.96 -13.67
C HIS A 174 -7.81 -3.20 -14.72
N VAL A 175 -7.84 -4.36 -15.37
CA VAL A 175 -6.88 -4.72 -16.42
C VAL A 175 -7.01 -3.79 -17.63
N ALA A 176 -8.22 -3.49 -18.07
CA ALA A 176 -8.45 -2.61 -19.22
C ALA A 176 -7.93 -1.19 -18.99
N TYR A 177 -8.04 -0.67 -17.77
CA TYR A 177 -7.54 0.66 -17.43
C TYR A 177 -6.01 0.73 -17.46
N GLY A 178 -5.31 -0.26 -16.88
CA GLY A 178 -3.85 -0.29 -16.79
C GLY A 178 -3.16 -0.71 -18.09
N ALA A 179 -3.88 -1.35 -19.01
CA ALA A 179 -3.29 -1.86 -20.25
C ALA A 179 -3.07 -0.74 -21.29
N PRO A 180 -1.94 -0.75 -22.01
CA PRO A 180 -1.75 0.10 -23.18
C PRO A 180 -2.84 -0.13 -24.23
N ARG A 181 -3.17 0.92 -25.00
CA ARG A 181 -4.10 0.78 -26.12
C ARG A 181 -3.55 -0.20 -27.16
N GLY A 182 -4.39 -1.12 -27.60
CA GLY A 182 -4.01 -2.14 -28.58
C GLY A 182 -3.29 -3.37 -27.99
N THR A 183 -3.30 -3.53 -26.65
CA THR A 183 -2.80 -4.76 -26.00
C THR A 183 -3.54 -5.97 -26.53
N ASP A 184 -2.79 -7.03 -26.86
CA ASP A 184 -3.32 -8.29 -27.36
C ASP A 184 -4.34 -8.90 -26.37
N PRO A 185 -5.50 -9.39 -26.85
CA PRO A 185 -6.52 -10.01 -26.00
C PRO A 185 -6.00 -11.15 -25.12
N THR A 186 -5.04 -11.95 -25.59
CA THR A 186 -4.45 -13.04 -24.80
C THR A 186 -3.65 -12.51 -23.61
N HIS A 187 -2.96 -11.40 -23.76
CA HIS A 187 -2.27 -10.73 -22.65
C HIS A 187 -3.25 -10.12 -21.65
N LEU A 188 -4.37 -9.58 -22.12
CA LEU A 188 -5.42 -9.09 -21.23
C LEU A 188 -6.03 -10.22 -20.39
N GLU A 189 -6.27 -11.38 -21.00
CA GLU A 189 -6.83 -12.53 -20.29
C GLU A 189 -5.83 -13.09 -19.26
N ALA A 190 -4.56 -13.25 -19.64
CA ALA A 190 -3.52 -13.65 -18.69
C ALA A 190 -3.36 -12.67 -17.52
N ALA A 191 -3.52 -11.35 -17.77
CA ALA A 191 -3.53 -10.35 -16.72
C ALA A 191 -4.75 -10.48 -15.79
N ARG A 192 -5.94 -10.77 -16.33
CA ARG A 192 -7.16 -11.03 -15.53
C ARG A 192 -6.98 -12.23 -14.61
N GLU A 193 -6.47 -13.33 -15.15
CA GLU A 193 -6.17 -14.54 -14.39
C GLU A 193 -5.16 -14.24 -13.27
N ALA A 194 -4.08 -13.53 -13.58
CA ALA A 194 -3.06 -13.16 -12.61
C ALA A 194 -3.62 -12.29 -11.48
N ILE A 195 -4.43 -11.27 -11.77
CA ILE A 195 -5.12 -10.44 -10.76
C ILE A 195 -6.06 -11.30 -9.91
N GLY A 196 -6.86 -12.15 -10.55
CA GLY A 196 -7.85 -12.98 -9.88
C GLY A 196 -7.27 -14.06 -8.95
N THR A 197 -6.04 -14.51 -9.21
CA THR A 197 -5.40 -15.63 -8.49
C THR A 197 -4.26 -15.20 -7.55
N ARG A 198 -3.52 -14.14 -7.89
CA ARG A 198 -2.32 -13.73 -7.14
C ARG A 198 -2.58 -12.63 -6.12
N LEU A 199 -3.65 -11.86 -6.31
CA LEU A 199 -3.99 -10.79 -5.38
C LEU A 199 -5.08 -11.24 -4.42
N THR A 200 -4.94 -10.85 -3.17
CA THR A 200 -5.99 -10.97 -2.17
C THR A 200 -6.86 -9.72 -2.24
N ILE A 201 -8.04 -9.83 -2.86
CA ILE A 201 -8.97 -8.72 -3.00
C ILE A 201 -10.20 -9.02 -2.15
N LEU A 202 -10.60 -8.07 -1.33
CA LEU A 202 -11.79 -8.12 -0.49
C LEU A 202 -12.81 -7.09 -0.96
N SER A 203 -14.03 -7.22 -0.45
CA SER A 203 -15.05 -6.20 -0.61
C SER A 203 -14.76 -4.98 0.29
N PRO A 204 -15.27 -3.79 -0.05
CA PRO A 204 -15.14 -2.61 0.81
C PRO A 204 -15.66 -2.85 2.24
N GLU A 205 -16.74 -3.60 2.39
CA GLU A 205 -17.36 -3.92 3.67
C GLU A 205 -16.44 -4.80 4.53
N GLU A 206 -15.77 -5.79 3.91
CA GLU A 206 -14.81 -6.66 4.60
C GLU A 206 -13.56 -5.87 5.04
N ASP A 207 -13.05 -4.97 4.18
CA ASP A 207 -11.91 -4.11 4.51
C ASP A 207 -12.25 -3.15 5.68
N GLU A 208 -13.43 -2.52 5.67
CA GLU A 208 -13.89 -1.68 6.79
C GLU A 208 -14.10 -2.48 8.07
N GLN A 209 -14.61 -3.70 7.98
CA GLN A 209 -14.77 -4.57 9.15
C GLN A 209 -13.42 -4.92 9.76
N MET A 210 -12.40 -5.25 8.93
CA MET A 210 -11.06 -5.52 9.44
C MET A 210 -10.44 -4.32 10.16
N LEU A 211 -10.67 -3.11 9.67
CA LEU A 211 -10.24 -1.88 10.35
C LEU A 211 -10.88 -1.77 11.74
N ARG A 212 -12.21 -1.96 11.85
CA ARG A 212 -12.92 -1.95 13.15
C ARG A 212 -12.40 -3.02 14.11
N GLU A 213 -12.21 -4.25 13.62
CA GLU A 213 -11.68 -5.38 14.40
C GLU A 213 -10.25 -5.15 14.90
N ALA A 214 -9.47 -4.33 14.20
CA ALA A 214 -8.11 -3.96 14.60
C ALA A 214 -8.05 -2.79 15.60
N GLY A 215 -9.18 -2.15 15.94
CA GLY A 215 -9.26 -1.05 16.91
C GLY A 215 -9.29 0.34 16.27
N PHE A 216 -9.58 0.44 14.97
CA PHE A 216 -9.75 1.74 14.31
C PHE A 216 -11.22 2.19 14.33
N ASP A 217 -11.42 3.49 14.51
CA ASP A 217 -12.74 4.15 14.51
C ASP A 217 -12.77 5.30 13.49
N GLY A 218 -13.94 5.93 13.31
CA GLY A 218 -14.11 7.07 12.40
C GLY A 218 -13.79 6.74 10.94
N ILE A 219 -13.98 5.47 10.53
CA ILE A 219 -13.64 4.97 9.19
C ILE A 219 -14.46 5.70 8.14
N SER A 220 -13.79 6.37 7.21
CA SER A 220 -14.43 7.11 6.13
C SER A 220 -13.75 6.86 4.80
N LEU A 221 -14.54 6.55 3.77
CA LEU A 221 -14.07 6.42 2.39
C LEU A 221 -13.72 7.81 1.85
N PHE A 222 -12.46 8.03 1.48
CA PHE A 222 -12.01 9.31 0.90
C PHE A 222 -11.61 9.19 -0.57
N PHE A 223 -11.32 7.98 -1.05
CA PHE A 223 -10.88 7.73 -2.41
C PHE A 223 -11.63 6.57 -3.05
N ALA A 224 -12.12 6.77 -4.27
CA ALA A 224 -12.73 5.75 -5.11
C ALA A 224 -12.23 5.92 -6.56
N GLY A 225 -11.18 5.19 -6.90
CA GLY A 225 -10.55 5.21 -8.23
C GLY A 225 -10.74 3.88 -8.97
N LEU A 226 -11.85 3.71 -9.69
CA LEU A 226 -12.21 2.49 -10.41
C LEU A 226 -12.26 1.28 -9.46
N SER A 227 -11.25 0.38 -9.52
CA SER A 227 -11.11 -0.79 -8.65
C SER A 227 -10.40 -0.50 -7.31
N PHE A 228 -9.92 0.70 -7.12
CA PHE A 228 -9.25 1.12 -5.88
C PHE A 228 -10.20 1.82 -4.93
N ARG A 229 -10.03 1.58 -3.64
CA ARG A 229 -10.71 2.29 -2.53
C ARG A 229 -9.66 2.77 -1.53
N GLY A 230 -9.95 3.89 -0.89
CA GLY A 230 -9.09 4.42 0.17
C GLY A 230 -9.90 4.93 1.35
N TRP A 231 -9.46 4.55 2.55
CA TRP A 231 -10.10 4.91 3.81
C TRP A 231 -9.13 5.69 4.70
N ILE A 232 -9.68 6.65 5.40
CA ILE A 232 -9.07 7.24 6.59
C ILE A 232 -9.75 6.64 7.82
N ALA A 233 -8.97 6.27 8.83
CA ALA A 233 -9.43 5.74 10.09
C ALA A 233 -8.52 6.21 11.22
N TYR A 234 -8.97 6.12 12.46
CA TYR A 234 -8.24 6.67 13.61
C TYR A 234 -8.04 5.60 14.68
N ALA A 235 -6.82 5.52 15.23
CA ALA A 235 -6.50 4.58 16.31
C ALA A 235 -7.24 4.97 17.61
N THR A 236 -7.92 3.99 18.26
CA THR A 236 -8.63 4.20 19.52
C THR A 236 -7.72 4.01 20.72
#